data_3221d08012ae44c44933deb87683f1bf
#
_entry.id   3221d08012ae44c44933deb87683f1bf
#
_cell.length_a   1.000
_cell.length_b   1.000
_cell.length_c   1.000
_cell.angle_alpha   90.00
_cell.angle_beta   90.00
_cell.angle_gamma   90.00
#
_symmetry.space_group_name_H-M   'P 1'
#
loop_
_entity.id
_entity.type
_entity.pdbx_description
1 polymer ?
#
loop_
_entity_poly.entity_id
_entity_poly.type
_entity_poly.pdbx_seq_one_letter_code
_entity_poly.pdbx_strand_id
1 'polypeptide(L)'
;SWPGYMPGVIDYQWNEVAIPWWKKFVQHAKQHGVEQIALEEFPSQLVYNPSTLLRLRNAVDDMIGMNLDPSHLIAMGADPIAAARKLEGAIFHVHGKDARIERGLADIDGLMEYQPVTNTKTRTWNYVAVGCGQDLKWWKEFFSVLRMTGYDGDVSLEMEDLTMSVEAGLRTSIDALNLSISR
;
A
#
# COMPACT_ATOMS: atom_id res chain seq x y z
N SER A 1 4.26 -22.50 -1.35
CA SER A 1 2.97 -22.44 -2.05
C SER A 1 2.26 -21.14 -1.71
N TRP A 2 1.53 -20.60 -2.65
CA TRP A 2 0.76 -19.36 -2.47
C TRP A 2 -0.36 -19.57 -1.44
N PRO A 3 -0.43 -18.80 -0.33
CA PRO A 3 -1.39 -19.05 0.74
C PRO A 3 -2.86 -18.96 0.30
N GLY A 4 -3.17 -18.16 -0.73
CA GLY A 4 -4.54 -17.97 -1.23
C GLY A 4 -5.24 -19.24 -1.74
N TYR A 5 -4.48 -20.28 -2.05
CA TYR A 5 -5.02 -21.58 -2.46
C TYR A 5 -5.20 -22.59 -1.31
N MET A 6 -4.94 -22.16 -0.09
CA MET A 6 -5.02 -23.01 1.11
C MET A 6 -5.89 -22.35 2.19
N PRO A 7 -7.21 -22.28 1.99
CA PRO A 7 -8.12 -21.53 2.89
C PRO A 7 -7.98 -21.91 4.36
N GLY A 8 -7.86 -23.19 4.68
CA GLY A 8 -7.69 -23.64 6.05
C GLY A 8 -6.40 -23.14 6.72
N VAL A 9 -5.31 -23.00 5.96
CA VAL A 9 -4.05 -22.40 6.46
C VAL A 9 -4.23 -20.93 6.73
N ILE A 10 -4.89 -20.20 5.82
CA ILE A 10 -5.18 -18.78 5.99
C ILE A 10 -6.09 -18.54 7.19
N ASP A 11 -7.13 -19.34 7.35
CA ASP A 11 -8.04 -19.22 8.51
C ASP A 11 -7.32 -19.51 9.83
N TYR A 12 -6.43 -20.51 9.87
CA TYR A 12 -5.58 -20.76 11.03
C TYR A 12 -4.66 -19.57 11.33
N GLN A 13 -3.98 -19.04 10.30
CA GLN A 13 -3.09 -17.87 10.47
C GLN A 13 -3.84 -16.65 11.01
N TRP A 14 -5.05 -16.39 10.53
CA TRP A 14 -5.88 -15.30 11.04
C TRP A 14 -6.38 -15.54 12.45
N ASN A 15 -7.05 -16.66 12.68
CA ASN A 15 -7.87 -16.86 13.88
C ASN A 15 -7.04 -17.35 15.07
N GLU A 16 -6.03 -18.19 14.81
CA GLU A 16 -5.24 -18.83 15.87
C GLU A 16 -3.89 -18.12 16.12
N VAL A 17 -3.41 -17.34 15.14
CA VAL A 17 -2.09 -16.69 15.26
C VAL A 17 -2.22 -15.17 15.27
N ALA A 18 -2.66 -14.56 14.16
CA ALA A 18 -2.58 -13.10 13.99
C ALA A 18 -3.51 -12.35 14.94
N ILE A 19 -4.81 -12.64 14.94
CA ILE A 19 -5.78 -11.92 15.77
C ILE A 19 -5.46 -12.03 17.27
N PRO A 20 -5.13 -13.22 17.84
CA PRO A 20 -4.75 -13.33 19.24
C PRO A 20 -3.47 -12.56 19.59
N TRP A 21 -2.49 -12.55 18.68
CA TRP A 21 -1.26 -11.80 18.86
C TRP A 21 -1.52 -10.29 18.84
N TRP A 22 -2.25 -9.80 17.84
CA TRP A 22 -2.58 -8.39 17.69
C TRP A 22 -3.38 -7.83 18.88
N LYS A 23 -4.32 -8.62 19.44
CA LYS A 23 -5.06 -8.23 20.65
C LYS A 23 -4.12 -7.94 21.84
N LYS A 24 -3.09 -8.78 22.02
CA LYS A 24 -2.09 -8.58 23.08
C LYS A 24 -1.18 -7.40 22.78
N PHE A 25 -0.73 -7.28 21.54
CA PHE A 25 0.15 -6.20 21.11
C PHE A 25 -0.50 -4.82 21.22
N VAL A 26 -1.75 -4.69 20.82
CA VAL A 26 -2.53 -3.45 20.94
C VAL A 26 -2.67 -3.02 22.39
N GLN A 27 -2.96 -3.94 23.31
CA GLN A 27 -3.02 -3.63 24.73
C GLN A 27 -1.67 -3.13 25.27
N HIS A 28 -0.58 -3.78 24.87
CA HIS A 28 0.77 -3.34 25.22
C HIS A 28 1.07 -1.95 24.65
N ALA A 29 0.76 -1.70 23.40
CA ALA A 29 0.95 -0.41 22.74
C ALA A 29 0.19 0.73 23.47
N LYS A 30 -1.07 0.50 23.85
CA LYS A 30 -1.89 1.44 24.62
C LYS A 30 -1.25 1.77 26.00
N GLN A 31 -0.70 0.77 26.68
CA GLN A 31 0.00 0.97 27.97
C GLN A 31 1.25 1.83 27.84
N HIS A 32 1.81 1.95 26.62
CA HIS A 32 2.99 2.76 26.33
C HIS A 32 2.66 4.07 25.59
N GLY A 33 1.39 4.47 25.57
CA GLY A 33 0.96 5.75 25.02
C GLY A 33 0.88 5.80 23.49
N VAL A 34 0.89 4.63 22.82
CA VAL A 34 0.66 4.57 21.37
C VAL A 34 -0.84 4.71 21.12
N GLU A 35 -1.22 5.65 20.28
CA GLU A 35 -2.63 5.94 19.96
C GLU A 35 -3.07 5.32 18.65
N GLN A 36 -2.15 5.18 17.67
CA GLN A 36 -2.43 4.66 16.34
C GLN A 36 -1.32 3.73 15.86
N ILE A 37 -1.70 2.69 15.12
CA ILE A 37 -0.78 1.78 14.44
C ILE A 37 -1.15 1.74 12.96
N ALA A 38 -0.29 2.27 12.11
CA ALA A 38 -0.47 2.27 10.67
C ALA A 38 0.21 1.03 10.07
N LEU A 39 -0.58 0.09 9.55
CA LEU A 39 -0.07 -1.10 8.85
C LEU A 39 0.02 -0.85 7.37
N GLU A 40 1.18 -1.09 6.80
CA GLU A 40 1.35 -1.10 5.36
C GLU A 40 0.79 -2.40 4.78
N GLU A 41 -0.07 -2.29 3.79
CA GLU A 41 -0.49 -3.42 2.98
C GLU A 41 0.63 -3.85 2.03
N PHE A 42 0.88 -5.15 1.99
CA PHE A 42 1.95 -5.67 1.15
C PHE A 42 1.55 -7.00 0.50
N PRO A 43 1.90 -7.22 -0.78
CA PRO A 43 1.70 -8.51 -1.44
C PRO A 43 2.27 -9.67 -0.61
N SER A 44 1.58 -10.78 -0.57
CA SER A 44 1.95 -12.01 0.17
C SER A 44 1.86 -11.95 1.70
N GLN A 45 1.38 -10.86 2.28
CA GLN A 45 1.09 -10.75 3.72
C GLN A 45 -0.40 -11.04 4.03
N LEU A 46 -0.75 -11.22 5.31
CA LEU A 46 -2.15 -11.38 5.71
C LEU A 46 -2.95 -10.09 5.49
N VAL A 47 -2.35 -8.95 5.78
CA VAL A 47 -2.91 -7.63 5.45
C VAL A 47 -2.28 -7.17 4.14
N TYR A 48 -3.02 -7.31 3.03
CA TYR A 48 -2.55 -6.95 1.70
C TYR A 48 -3.52 -6.04 0.92
N ASN A 49 -4.70 -5.75 1.48
CA ASN A 49 -5.69 -4.89 0.84
C ASN A 49 -6.67 -4.31 1.88
N PRO A 50 -7.56 -3.38 1.49
CA PRO A 50 -8.53 -2.78 2.40
C PRO A 50 -9.39 -3.78 3.17
N SER A 51 -9.82 -4.86 2.53
CA SER A 51 -10.70 -5.85 3.17
C SER A 51 -9.98 -6.62 4.27
N THR A 52 -8.71 -6.96 4.07
CA THR A 52 -7.91 -7.68 5.07
C THR A 52 -7.47 -6.77 6.21
N LEU A 53 -7.19 -5.48 5.95
CA LEU A 53 -7.01 -4.52 7.04
C LEU A 53 -8.26 -4.39 7.89
N LEU A 54 -9.42 -4.17 7.27
CA LEU A 54 -10.68 -4.03 7.99
C LEU A 54 -11.05 -5.30 8.77
N ARG A 55 -10.71 -6.49 8.24
CA ARG A 55 -10.83 -7.74 9.00
C ARG A 55 -10.03 -7.70 10.29
N LEU A 56 -8.77 -7.26 10.23
CA LEU A 56 -7.91 -7.16 11.42
C LEU A 56 -8.44 -6.10 12.39
N ARG A 57 -8.68 -4.88 11.89
CA ARG A 57 -9.20 -3.75 12.66
C ARG A 57 -10.47 -4.12 13.41
N ASN A 58 -11.46 -4.70 12.74
CA ASN A 58 -12.75 -5.07 13.33
C ASN A 58 -12.61 -6.22 14.35
N ALA A 59 -11.64 -7.10 14.19
CA ALA A 59 -11.43 -8.23 15.11
C ALA A 59 -10.60 -7.86 16.35
N VAL A 60 -9.84 -6.76 16.29
CA VAL A 60 -8.87 -6.38 17.31
C VAL A 60 -9.20 -5.03 17.94
N ASP A 61 -9.00 -3.92 17.20
CA ASP A 61 -9.15 -2.57 17.75
C ASP A 61 -9.09 -1.51 16.62
N ASP A 62 -9.77 -0.40 16.81
CA ASP A 62 -9.80 0.72 15.87
C ASP A 62 -8.53 1.59 15.86
N MET A 63 -7.61 1.38 16.80
CA MET A 63 -6.26 1.98 16.72
C MET A 63 -5.40 1.39 15.60
N ILE A 64 -5.83 0.29 14.95
CA ILE A 64 -5.18 -0.26 13.76
C ILE A 64 -5.78 0.41 12.53
N GLY A 65 -4.93 1.03 11.71
CA GLY A 65 -5.29 1.64 10.44
C GLY A 65 -4.29 1.29 9.35
N MET A 66 -4.51 1.85 8.17
CA MET A 66 -3.65 1.65 6.99
C MET A 66 -2.55 2.70 6.94
N ASN A 67 -1.32 2.27 6.70
CA ASN A 67 -0.35 3.05 5.98
C ASN A 67 -0.57 2.72 4.50
N LEU A 68 -1.30 3.57 3.80
CA LEU A 68 -1.74 3.30 2.42
C LEU A 68 -0.60 3.56 1.45
N ASP A 69 -0.05 2.49 0.88
CA ASP A 69 0.91 2.55 -0.23
C ASP A 69 0.21 2.22 -1.55
N PRO A 70 -0.05 3.23 -2.41
CA PRO A 70 -0.76 2.99 -3.65
C PRO A 70 -0.02 2.04 -4.60
N SER A 71 1.31 1.98 -4.54
CA SER A 71 2.12 1.15 -5.45
C SER A 71 1.87 -0.34 -5.25
N HIS A 72 1.66 -0.78 -4.01
CA HIS A 72 1.37 -2.18 -3.70
C HIS A 72 -0.01 -2.60 -4.23
N LEU A 73 -1.00 -1.73 -4.11
CA LEU A 73 -2.33 -1.99 -4.66
C LEU A 73 -2.31 -2.03 -6.20
N ILE A 74 -1.60 -1.08 -6.84
CA ILE A 74 -1.41 -1.06 -8.30
C ILE A 74 -0.74 -2.37 -8.77
N ALA A 75 0.33 -2.78 -8.09
CA ALA A 75 1.06 -4.02 -8.40
C ALA A 75 0.17 -5.28 -8.30
N MET A 76 -0.84 -5.26 -7.43
CA MET A 76 -1.82 -6.33 -7.30
C MET A 76 -3.05 -6.18 -8.22
N GLY A 77 -3.15 -5.10 -8.99
CA GLY A 77 -4.27 -4.82 -9.87
C GLY A 77 -5.49 -4.20 -9.18
N ALA A 78 -5.32 -3.68 -7.97
CA ALA A 78 -6.37 -2.95 -7.27
C ALA A 78 -6.29 -1.44 -7.58
N ASP A 79 -7.40 -0.72 -7.32
CA ASP A 79 -7.49 0.73 -7.48
C ASP A 79 -7.29 1.41 -6.12
N PRO A 80 -6.17 2.15 -5.91
CA PRO A 80 -5.90 2.87 -4.67
C PRO A 80 -6.92 3.97 -4.35
N ILE A 81 -7.54 4.58 -5.37
CA ILE A 81 -8.55 5.61 -5.18
C ILE A 81 -9.84 5.00 -4.58
N ALA A 82 -10.26 3.85 -5.11
CA ALA A 82 -11.36 3.08 -4.54
C ALA A 82 -11.02 2.54 -3.14
N ALA A 83 -9.76 2.13 -2.93
CA ALA A 83 -9.27 1.68 -1.62
C ALA A 83 -9.34 2.80 -0.57
N ALA A 84 -8.92 4.02 -0.92
CA ALA A 84 -9.00 5.19 -0.04
C ALA A 84 -10.45 5.46 0.40
N ARG A 85 -11.41 5.40 -0.52
CA ARG A 85 -12.84 5.56 -0.17
C ARG A 85 -13.33 4.47 0.79
N LYS A 86 -12.92 3.21 0.55
CA LYS A 86 -13.32 2.08 1.41
C LYS A 86 -12.72 2.17 2.82
N LEU A 87 -11.58 2.83 2.95
CA LEU A 87 -10.83 2.99 4.20
C LEU A 87 -11.10 4.32 4.90
N GLU A 88 -12.19 5.01 4.59
CA GLU A 88 -12.58 6.25 5.26
C GLU A 88 -12.48 6.11 6.79
N GLY A 89 -11.73 7.01 7.44
CA GLY A 89 -11.47 6.98 8.88
C GLY A 89 -10.51 5.88 9.36
N ALA A 90 -9.92 5.09 8.45
CA ALA A 90 -8.97 4.04 8.76
C ALA A 90 -7.61 4.19 8.07
N ILE A 91 -7.34 5.33 7.42
CA ILE A 91 -6.03 5.67 6.85
C ILE A 91 -5.30 6.53 7.87
N PHE A 92 -4.15 6.06 8.36
CA PHE A 92 -3.35 6.75 9.37
C PHE A 92 -2.04 7.30 8.83
N HIS A 93 -1.59 6.77 7.70
CA HIS A 93 -0.41 7.25 6.99
C HIS A 93 -0.56 6.94 5.49
N VAL A 94 0.20 7.66 4.65
CA VAL A 94 0.20 7.47 3.19
C VAL A 94 1.63 7.50 2.67
N HIS A 95 1.97 6.56 1.79
CA HIS A 95 3.20 6.60 1.02
C HIS A 95 3.01 7.30 -0.33
N GLY A 96 3.96 8.14 -0.69
CA GLY A 96 4.15 8.67 -2.03
C GLY A 96 5.07 7.72 -2.79
N LYS A 97 4.54 6.62 -3.28
CA LYS A 97 5.25 5.58 -4.02
C LYS A 97 4.43 5.15 -5.22
N ASP A 98 5.09 4.97 -6.36
CA ASP A 98 4.42 4.68 -7.62
C ASP A 98 4.84 3.33 -8.17
N ALA A 99 3.96 2.72 -8.95
CA ALA A 99 4.23 1.51 -9.70
C ALA A 99 3.74 1.63 -11.13
N ARG A 100 4.52 1.08 -12.06
CA ARG A 100 4.16 0.99 -13.47
C ARG A 100 3.91 -0.46 -13.85
N ILE A 101 2.75 -0.71 -14.45
CA ILE A 101 2.43 -2.01 -15.05
C ILE A 101 3.11 -2.08 -16.42
N GLU A 102 3.94 -3.09 -16.61
CA GLU A 102 4.61 -3.36 -17.88
C GLU A 102 3.65 -4.14 -18.81
N ARG A 103 2.76 -3.41 -19.48
CA ARG A 103 1.62 -3.99 -20.24
C ARG A 103 2.01 -5.09 -21.20
N GLY A 104 3.13 -4.96 -21.92
CA GLY A 104 3.58 -5.99 -22.84
C GLY A 104 3.91 -7.35 -22.19
N LEU A 105 4.18 -7.36 -20.87
CA LEU A 105 4.44 -8.58 -20.08
C LEU A 105 3.21 -8.96 -19.26
N ALA A 106 2.63 -7.98 -18.56
CA ALA A 106 1.50 -8.21 -17.69
C ALA A 106 0.25 -8.75 -18.42
N ASP A 107 0.02 -8.35 -19.66
CA ASP A 107 -1.10 -8.82 -20.47
C ASP A 107 -0.95 -10.31 -20.88
N ILE A 108 0.27 -10.86 -20.75
CA ILE A 108 0.57 -12.27 -21.03
C ILE A 108 0.62 -13.08 -19.73
N ASP A 109 1.37 -12.60 -18.74
CA ASP A 109 1.74 -13.38 -17.55
C ASP A 109 0.95 -12.98 -16.29
N GLY A 110 0.15 -11.90 -16.35
CA GLY A 110 -0.59 -11.36 -15.21
C GLY A 110 0.30 -10.56 -14.27
N LEU A 111 -0.21 -10.28 -13.05
CA LEU A 111 0.47 -9.39 -12.08
C LEU A 111 1.13 -10.14 -10.92
N MET A 112 1.04 -11.48 -10.87
CA MET A 112 1.69 -12.27 -9.82
C MET A 112 3.18 -12.41 -10.12
N GLU A 113 3.99 -11.49 -9.55
CA GLU A 113 5.42 -11.39 -9.84
C GLU A 113 6.25 -12.10 -8.76
N TYR A 114 7.26 -12.85 -9.17
CA TYR A 114 8.18 -13.56 -8.28
C TYR A 114 9.66 -13.22 -8.53
N GLN A 115 9.93 -12.52 -9.63
CA GLN A 115 11.31 -12.20 -9.98
C GLN A 115 11.89 -11.14 -9.04
N PRO A 116 13.22 -11.14 -8.81
CA PRO A 116 13.90 -10.09 -8.06
C PRO A 116 13.59 -8.69 -8.64
N VAL A 117 13.42 -7.70 -7.78
CA VAL A 117 13.13 -6.31 -8.17
C VAL A 117 14.18 -5.72 -9.13
N THR A 118 15.39 -6.27 -9.12
CA THR A 118 16.49 -5.87 -10.04
C THR A 118 16.29 -6.31 -11.49
N ASN A 119 15.37 -7.23 -11.77
CA ASN A 119 15.08 -7.72 -13.12
C ASN A 119 14.07 -6.83 -13.86
N THR A 120 14.25 -5.52 -13.83
CA THR A 120 13.27 -4.53 -14.31
C THR A 120 12.76 -4.76 -15.73
N LYS A 121 13.54 -5.41 -16.60
CA LYS A 121 13.17 -5.66 -18.01
C LYS A 121 12.18 -6.80 -18.20
N THR A 122 12.08 -7.72 -17.27
CA THR A 122 11.31 -8.97 -17.42
C THR A 122 10.16 -9.08 -16.43
N ARG A 123 10.03 -8.15 -15.52
CA ARG A 123 8.94 -8.09 -14.53
C ARG A 123 7.66 -7.55 -15.17
N THR A 124 6.54 -8.02 -14.68
CA THR A 124 5.21 -7.58 -15.13
C THR A 124 4.80 -6.21 -14.57
N TRP A 125 5.49 -5.76 -13.54
CA TRP A 125 5.38 -4.41 -12.97
C TRP A 125 6.69 -4.02 -12.28
N ASN A 126 6.96 -2.72 -12.19
CA ASN A 126 8.12 -2.16 -11.51
C ASN A 126 7.69 -0.99 -10.62
N TYR A 127 8.37 -0.84 -9.47
CA TYR A 127 8.33 0.42 -8.74
C TYR A 127 9.07 1.49 -9.54
N VAL A 128 8.51 2.68 -9.57
CA VAL A 128 9.04 3.82 -10.34
C VAL A 128 8.88 5.10 -9.53
N ALA A 129 9.64 6.14 -9.91
CA ALA A 129 9.48 7.45 -9.31
C ALA A 129 8.03 7.96 -9.48
N VAL A 130 7.53 8.68 -8.49
CA VAL A 130 6.17 9.23 -8.50
C VAL A 130 5.92 10.06 -9.76
N GLY A 131 4.83 9.77 -10.45
CA GLY A 131 4.48 10.39 -11.73
C GLY A 131 5.02 9.65 -12.96
N CYS A 132 5.81 8.57 -12.78
CA CYS A 132 6.34 7.75 -13.86
C CYS A 132 5.53 6.46 -14.10
N GLY A 133 4.67 6.09 -13.18
CA GLY A 133 3.71 4.99 -13.30
C GLY A 133 2.31 5.53 -13.56
N GLN A 134 1.78 6.24 -12.59
CA GLN A 134 0.52 6.97 -12.69
C GLN A 134 0.81 8.45 -13.04
N ASP A 135 -0.04 9.04 -13.90
CA ASP A 135 0.15 10.44 -14.31
C ASP A 135 -0.24 11.44 -13.21
N LEU A 136 0.10 12.73 -13.40
CA LEU A 136 -0.21 13.79 -12.42
C LEU A 136 -1.72 13.98 -12.22
N LYS A 137 -2.55 13.66 -13.21
CA LYS A 137 -4.00 13.74 -13.08
C LYS A 137 -4.49 12.71 -12.07
N TRP A 138 -3.99 11.48 -12.17
CA TRP A 138 -4.30 10.40 -11.25
C TRP A 138 -3.85 10.74 -9.81
N TRP A 139 -2.63 11.26 -9.65
CA TRP A 139 -2.12 11.66 -8.33
C TRP A 139 -2.94 12.79 -7.69
N LYS A 140 -3.39 13.77 -8.49
CA LYS A 140 -4.30 14.82 -8.02
C LYS A 140 -5.64 14.26 -7.57
N GLU A 141 -6.20 13.30 -8.31
CA GLU A 141 -7.44 12.64 -7.94
C GLU A 141 -7.26 11.82 -6.64
N PHE A 142 -6.17 11.07 -6.52
CA PHE A 142 -5.85 10.29 -5.33
C PHE A 142 -5.80 11.17 -4.08
N PHE A 143 -5.04 12.27 -4.09
CA PHE A 143 -4.98 13.20 -2.96
C PHE A 143 -6.30 13.93 -2.69
N SER A 144 -7.05 14.26 -3.73
CA SER A 144 -8.38 14.82 -3.57
C SER A 144 -9.31 13.87 -2.81
N VAL A 145 -9.28 12.59 -3.18
CA VAL A 145 -10.10 11.56 -2.52
C VAL A 145 -9.63 11.30 -1.09
N LEU A 146 -8.32 11.26 -0.83
CA LEU A 146 -7.80 11.15 0.54
C LEU A 146 -8.37 12.25 1.46
N ARG A 147 -8.40 13.49 0.98
CA ARG A 147 -9.03 14.60 1.74
C ARG A 147 -10.54 14.42 1.92
N MET A 148 -11.24 13.97 0.87
CA MET A 148 -12.68 13.71 0.96
C MET A 148 -13.00 12.65 2.01
N THR A 149 -12.09 11.70 2.26
CA THR A 149 -12.21 10.65 3.29
C THR A 149 -11.63 11.05 4.65
N GLY A 150 -11.27 12.34 4.81
CA GLY A 150 -10.84 12.92 6.08
C GLY A 150 -9.35 12.73 6.40
N TYR A 151 -8.52 12.24 5.46
CA TYR A 151 -7.09 12.17 5.68
C TYR A 151 -6.42 13.53 5.42
N ASP A 152 -5.76 14.06 6.44
CA ASP A 152 -4.98 15.33 6.38
C ASP A 152 -3.59 15.16 7.03
N GLY A 153 -3.06 13.94 7.02
CA GLY A 153 -1.73 13.61 7.54
C GLY A 153 -0.62 13.76 6.51
N ASP A 154 0.57 13.35 6.92
CA ASP A 154 1.78 13.42 6.10
C ASP A 154 1.79 12.37 4.98
N VAL A 155 2.50 12.69 3.90
CA VAL A 155 2.82 11.76 2.81
C VAL A 155 4.33 11.51 2.81
N SER A 156 4.74 10.30 3.15
CA SER A 156 6.15 9.90 3.14
C SER A 156 6.56 9.41 1.75
N LEU A 157 7.55 10.05 1.16
CA LEU A 157 8.11 9.60 -0.12
C LEU A 157 8.92 8.31 0.06
N GLU A 158 8.56 7.26 -0.69
CA GLU A 158 9.38 6.08 -0.92
C GLU A 158 9.82 6.00 -2.38
N MET A 159 11.13 6.08 -2.62
CA MET A 159 11.71 6.05 -3.97
C MET A 159 12.44 4.74 -4.20
N GLU A 160 11.84 3.84 -4.98
CA GLU A 160 12.39 2.51 -5.32
C GLU A 160 12.55 2.31 -6.83
N ASP A 161 12.71 3.37 -7.62
CA ASP A 161 12.97 3.26 -9.05
C ASP A 161 14.43 2.85 -9.29
N LEU A 162 14.62 1.64 -9.84
CA LEU A 162 15.93 1.10 -10.16
C LEU A 162 16.43 1.47 -11.57
N THR A 163 15.65 2.25 -12.32
CA THR A 163 16.00 2.67 -13.69
C THR A 163 16.65 4.04 -13.75
N MET A 164 16.70 4.76 -12.63
CA MET A 164 17.34 6.07 -12.52
C MET A 164 18.22 6.17 -11.25
N SER A 165 19.01 7.24 -11.15
CA SER A 165 19.76 7.48 -9.92
C SER A 165 18.83 7.87 -8.78
N VAL A 166 19.23 7.59 -7.54
CA VAL A 166 18.44 7.95 -6.34
C VAL A 166 18.13 9.45 -6.33
N GLU A 167 19.11 10.31 -6.65
CA GLU A 167 18.90 11.77 -6.69
C GLU A 167 17.86 12.16 -7.75
N ALA A 168 17.96 11.63 -8.96
CA ALA A 168 16.99 11.91 -10.02
C ALA A 168 15.59 11.42 -9.64
N GLY A 169 15.47 10.21 -9.09
CA GLY A 169 14.20 9.64 -8.65
C GLY A 169 13.55 10.44 -7.52
N LEU A 170 14.32 10.86 -6.52
CA LEU A 170 13.83 11.73 -5.45
C LEU A 170 13.35 13.08 -5.99
N ARG A 171 14.13 13.73 -6.85
CA ARG A 171 13.75 15.02 -7.45
C ARG A 171 12.46 14.90 -8.26
N THR A 172 12.38 13.90 -9.15
CA THR A 172 11.18 13.62 -9.96
C THR A 172 9.95 13.41 -9.08
N SER A 173 10.08 12.58 -8.03
CA SER A 173 8.98 12.27 -7.13
C SER A 173 8.53 13.48 -6.31
N ILE A 174 9.45 14.26 -5.77
CA ILE A 174 9.15 15.48 -5.00
C ILE A 174 8.41 16.50 -5.89
N ASP A 175 8.86 16.72 -7.12
CA ASP A 175 8.22 17.64 -8.06
C ASP A 175 6.80 17.18 -8.40
N ALA A 176 6.61 15.88 -8.67
CA ALA A 176 5.29 15.31 -8.94
C ALA A 176 4.34 15.42 -7.74
N LEU A 177 4.80 15.13 -6.52
CA LEU A 177 4.02 15.27 -5.29
C LEU A 177 3.64 16.72 -5.04
N ASN A 178 4.57 17.66 -5.16
CA ASN A 178 4.32 19.09 -4.98
C ASN A 178 3.28 19.64 -5.98
N LEU A 179 3.26 19.12 -7.21
CA LEU A 179 2.29 19.48 -8.24
C LEU A 179 0.91 18.82 -8.02
N SER A 180 0.86 17.75 -7.23
CA SER A 180 -0.36 16.93 -7.06
C SER A 180 -1.06 17.18 -5.74
N ILE A 181 -0.30 17.48 -4.67
CA ILE A 181 -0.87 17.82 -3.36
C ILE A 181 -1.32 19.29 -3.41
N SER A 182 -2.63 19.51 -3.56
CA SER A 182 -3.20 20.85 -3.43
C SER A 182 -3.21 21.28 -1.96
N ARG A 183 -2.65 22.41 -1.66
CA ARG A 183 -2.72 23.07 -0.35
C ARG A 183 -3.98 23.91 -0.21
#